data_c5d23dd71e7f9c68e51ed95b69dc4481
#
_entry.id   c5d23dd71e7f9c68e51ed95b69dc4481
#
_cell.length_a   1.000
_cell.length_b   1.000
_cell.length_c   1.000
_cell.angle_alpha   90.00
_cell.angle_beta   90.00
_cell.angle_gamma   90.00
#
_symmetry.space_group_name_H-M   'P 1'
#
loop_
_entity.id
_entity.type
_entity.pdbx_description
1 polymer ?
#
loop_
_entity_poly.entity_id
_entity_poly.type
_entity_poly.pdbx_seq_one_letter_code
_entity_poly.pdbx_strand_id
1 'polypeptide(L)' 'MEKIEISTETIQLDQLLKLAGAVPTGGAVKPLLEEKRILVNGVPETARRKKLVPGDVVSLQMEEGEKHYKVVLY' A
#
# COMPACT_ATOMS: atom_id res chain seq x y z
N MET A 1 -7.04 -7.41 9.01
CA MET A 1 -5.94 -6.59 8.43
C MET A 1 -4.75 -7.50 8.13
N GLU A 2 -4.28 -7.47 6.92
CA GLU A 2 -3.13 -8.27 6.52
C GLU A 2 -1.83 -7.59 6.93
N LYS A 3 -0.92 -8.34 7.55
CA LYS A 3 0.38 -7.82 7.95
C LYS A 3 1.41 -8.17 6.88
N ILE A 4 2.15 -7.15 6.42
CA ILE A 4 3.19 -7.33 5.41
C ILE A 4 4.54 -7.10 6.08
N GLU A 5 5.33 -8.15 6.22
CA GLU A 5 6.63 -8.08 6.87
C GLU A 5 7.69 -7.54 5.91
N ILE A 6 8.48 -6.60 6.41
CA ILE A 6 9.65 -6.07 5.69
C ILE A 6 10.87 -6.22 6.58
N SER A 7 12.04 -6.36 5.96
CA SER A 7 13.32 -6.46 6.66
C SER A 7 14.15 -5.17 6.53
N THR A 8 13.62 -4.17 5.87
CA THR A 8 14.26 -2.87 5.66
C THR A 8 13.58 -1.82 6.52
N GLU A 9 14.23 -0.67 6.69
CA GLU A 9 13.65 0.43 7.48
C GLU A 9 12.41 1.03 6.84
N THR A 10 12.36 1.02 5.51
CA THR A 10 11.26 1.59 4.74
C THR A 10 10.91 0.69 3.57
N ILE A 11 9.69 0.88 3.03
CA ILE A 11 9.27 0.27 1.77
C ILE A 11 8.46 1.30 1.00
N GLN A 12 8.60 1.32 -0.32
CA GLN A 12 7.79 2.20 -1.15
C GLN A 12 6.38 1.63 -1.30
N LEU A 13 5.39 2.52 -1.41
CA LEU A 13 3.99 2.13 -1.51
C LEU A 13 3.73 1.14 -2.65
N ASP A 14 4.27 1.41 -3.85
CA ASP A 14 4.08 0.53 -5.00
C ASP A 14 4.68 -0.85 -4.76
N GLN A 15 5.82 -0.91 -4.10
CA GLN A 15 6.47 -2.17 -3.76
C GLN A 15 5.69 -2.95 -2.70
N LEU A 16 5.13 -2.24 -1.72
CA LEU A 16 4.30 -2.88 -0.69
C LEU A 16 3.09 -3.56 -1.31
N LEU A 17 2.37 -2.88 -2.19
CA LEU A 17 1.18 -3.42 -2.82
C LEU A 17 1.50 -4.59 -3.75
N LYS A 18 2.65 -4.52 -4.42
CA LYS A 18 3.13 -5.64 -5.23
C LYS A 18 3.49 -6.84 -4.35
N LEU A 19 4.20 -6.59 -3.25
CA LEU A 19 4.59 -7.66 -2.32
C LEU A 19 3.36 -8.31 -1.68
N ALA A 20 2.34 -7.54 -1.39
CA ALA A 20 1.08 -8.03 -0.82
C ALA A 20 0.22 -8.80 -1.85
N GLY A 21 0.62 -8.79 -3.12
CA GLY A 21 -0.16 -9.42 -4.18
C GLY A 21 -1.41 -8.63 -4.57
N ALA A 22 -1.51 -7.37 -4.12
CA ALA A 22 -2.67 -6.53 -4.42
C ALA A 22 -2.64 -6.03 -5.87
N VAL A 23 -1.44 -5.87 -6.43
CA VAL A 23 -1.24 -5.45 -7.83
C VAL A 23 -0.17 -6.34 -8.46
N PRO A 24 -0.24 -6.59 -9.78
CA PRO A 24 0.75 -7.43 -10.47
C PRO A 24 2.09 -6.73 -10.68
N THR A 25 2.10 -5.41 -10.81
CA THR A 25 3.31 -4.61 -11.01
C THR A 25 3.18 -3.28 -10.26
N GLY A 26 4.32 -2.62 -10.00
CA GLY A 26 4.31 -1.30 -9.37
C GLY A 26 3.56 -0.26 -10.21
N GLY A 27 3.63 -0.36 -11.54
CA GLY A 27 2.93 0.57 -12.42
C GLY A 27 1.41 0.49 -12.35
N ALA A 28 0.86 -0.65 -11.92
CA ALA A 28 -0.58 -0.82 -11.76
C ALA A 28 -1.15 0.03 -10.61
N VAL A 29 -0.28 0.56 -9.75
CA VAL A 29 -0.69 1.42 -8.62
C VAL A 29 -1.13 2.80 -9.11
N LYS A 30 -0.55 3.29 -10.21
CA LYS A 30 -0.81 4.65 -10.68
C LYS A 30 -2.29 4.97 -10.93
N PRO A 31 -3.06 4.15 -11.69
CA PRO A 31 -4.48 4.46 -11.87
C PRO A 31 -5.27 4.41 -10.57
N LEU A 32 -4.87 3.56 -9.62
CA LEU A 32 -5.54 3.49 -8.32
C LEU A 32 -5.32 4.78 -7.51
N LEU A 33 -4.13 5.35 -7.59
CA LEU A 33 -3.82 6.63 -6.95
C LEU A 33 -4.64 7.76 -7.57
N GLU A 34 -4.74 7.78 -8.90
CA GLU A 34 -5.51 8.79 -9.62
C GLU A 34 -7.00 8.73 -9.26
N GLU A 35 -7.52 7.55 -8.99
CA GLU A 35 -8.90 7.35 -8.56
C GLU A 35 -9.11 7.52 -7.05
N LYS A 36 -8.06 7.88 -6.33
CA LYS A 36 -8.08 8.06 -4.86
C LYS A 36 -8.52 6.82 -4.11
N ARG A 37 -8.15 5.65 -4.62
CA ARG A 37 -8.49 4.36 -4.03
C ARG A 37 -7.48 3.87 -3.00
N ILE A 38 -6.34 4.54 -2.86
CA ILE A 38 -5.28 4.15 -1.93
C ILE A 38 -5.14 5.21 -0.85
N LEU A 39 -5.27 4.78 0.40
CA LEU A 39 -5.10 5.64 1.55
C LEU A 39 -3.92 5.14 2.39
N VAL A 40 -3.15 6.06 2.92
CA VAL A 40 -2.10 5.76 3.89
C VAL A 40 -2.50 6.39 5.21
N ASN A 41 -2.68 5.56 6.22
CA ASN A 41 -3.16 5.98 7.54
C ASN A 41 -4.45 6.82 7.45
N GLY A 42 -5.35 6.40 6.56
CA GLY A 42 -6.66 7.03 6.39
C GLY A 42 -6.68 8.25 5.49
N VAL A 43 -5.55 8.65 4.90
CA VAL A 43 -5.45 9.84 4.04
C VAL A 43 -5.16 9.38 2.60
N PRO A 44 -5.93 9.87 1.61
CA PRO A 44 -5.64 9.53 0.22
C PRO A 44 -4.21 9.92 -0.16
N GLU A 45 -3.49 8.97 -0.74
CA GLU A 45 -2.11 9.17 -1.14
C GLU A 45 -2.04 9.46 -2.64
N THR A 46 -1.10 10.30 -3.04
CA THR A 46 -0.91 10.67 -4.46
C THR A 46 0.44 10.20 -5.01
N ALA A 47 1.40 9.89 -4.13
CA ALA A 47 2.74 9.53 -4.55
C ALA A 47 2.90 8.01 -4.60
N ARG A 48 3.17 7.49 -5.80
CA ARG A 48 3.38 6.05 -6.02
C ARG A 48 4.53 5.51 -5.18
N ARG A 49 5.58 6.32 -5.01
CA ARG A 49 6.80 5.91 -4.30
C ARG A 49 6.86 6.46 -2.88
N LYS A 50 5.71 6.73 -2.29
CA LYS A 50 5.64 7.13 -0.88
C LYS A 50 6.39 6.12 -0.01
N LYS A 51 7.32 6.61 0.80
CA LYS A 51 8.05 5.75 1.76
C LYS A 51 7.15 5.44 2.94
N LEU A 52 7.04 4.16 3.26
CA LEU A 52 6.27 3.66 4.39
C LEU A 52 7.23 3.06 5.41
N VAL A 53 6.84 3.15 6.68
CA VAL A 53 7.61 2.59 7.79
C VAL A 53 6.75 1.58 8.56
N PRO A 54 7.36 0.71 9.37
CA PRO A 54 6.58 -0.21 10.21
C PRO A 54 5.55 0.55 11.05
N GLY A 55 4.33 0.04 11.08
CA GLY A 55 3.20 0.70 11.72
C GLY A 55 2.26 1.42 10.77
N ASP A 56 2.73 1.78 9.58
CA ASP A 56 1.86 2.42 8.59
C ASP A 56 0.83 1.41 8.08
N VAL A 57 -0.39 1.91 7.85
CA VAL A 57 -1.50 1.12 7.31
C VAL A 57 -1.90 1.67 5.96
N VAL A 58 -1.91 0.79 4.96
CA VAL A 58 -2.37 1.12 3.61
C VAL A 58 -3.73 0.49 3.41
N SER A 59 -4.70 1.30 3.00
CA SER A 59 -6.04 0.82 2.66
C SER A 59 -6.24 0.91 1.15
N LEU A 60 -6.77 -0.16 0.57
CA LEU A 60 -7.06 -0.23 -0.85
C LEU A 60 -8.57 -0.42 -1.03
N GLN A 61 -9.21 0.54 -1.68
CA GLN A 61 -10.64 0.51 -1.93
C GLN A 61 -10.92 -0.18 -3.26
N MET A 62 -11.55 -1.33 -3.19
CA MET A 62 -11.93 -2.14 -4.35
C MET A 62 -13.45 -2.18 -4.45
N GLU A 63 -13.96 -2.61 -5.61
CA GLU A 63 -15.41 -2.76 -5.82
C GLU A 63 -16.03 -3.74 -4.82
N GLU A 64 -15.30 -4.80 -4.48
CA GLU A 64 -15.78 -5.83 -3.54
C GLU A 64 -15.63 -5.41 -2.07
N GLY A 65 -15.03 -4.26 -1.78
CA GLY A 65 -14.81 -3.79 -0.41
C GLY A 65 -13.40 -3.26 -0.22
N GLU A 66 -13.01 -3.03 1.01
CA GLU A 66 -11.69 -2.51 1.35
C GLU A 66 -10.78 -3.63 1.83
N LYS A 67 -9.49 -3.51 1.46
CA LYS A 67 -8.43 -4.33 2.02
C LYS A 67 -7.45 -3.42 2.75
N HIS A 68 -6.93 -3.90 3.87
CA HIS A 68 -6.00 -3.15 4.71
C HIS A 68 -4.72 -3.94 4.89
N TYR A 69 -3.59 -3.27 4.71
CA TYR A 69 -2.26 -3.86 4.85
C TYR A 69 -1.46 -3.06 5.86
N LYS A 70 -0.94 -3.70 6.86
CA LYS A 70 -0.09 -3.06 7.86
C LYS A 70 1.37 -3.45 7.61
N VAL A 71 2.24 -2.46 7.56
CA VAL A 71 3.68 -2.68 7.45
C VAL A 71 4.19 -3.11 8.81
N VAL A 72 4.86 -4.24 8.89
CA VAL A 72 5.48 -4.72 10.13
C VAL A 72 6.95 -5.05 9.89
N LEU A 73 7.77 -4.83 10.90
CA LEU A 73 9.19 -5.16 10.82
C LEU A 73 9.35 -6.65 11.11
N TYR A 74 10.12 -7.29 10.26
CA TYR A 74 10.47 -8.71 10.43
C TYR A 74 11.34 -8.95 11.66
#